data_6010a0787f8524654557feae14ab84b2
#
_entry.id   6010a0787f8524654557feae14ab84b2
#
_cell.length_a   1.000
_cell.length_b   1.000
_cell.length_c   1.000
_cell.angle_alpha   90.00
_cell.angle_beta   90.00
_cell.angle_gamma   90.00
#
_symmetry.space_group_name_H-M   'P 1'
#
loop_
_entity.id
_entity.type
_entity.pdbx_description
1 polymer ?
#
loop_
_entity_poly.entity_id
_entity_poly.type
_entity_poly.pdbx_seq_one_letter_code
_entity_poly.pdbx_strand_id
1 'polypeptide(L)'
;FSGAPGTGKTTLAKVLLQELDIDPMDVLEINASNENNVDTIRNKITNFSSTMPFGDMKYVLLDEADYITPNGQAALRGVMEMYHTSCRFLLTCNYAQRIIPALHSRCQGFHIEKLDIQEFTARLATICIEEGVELDGETLDTYVQATYPDLRKSINLVQQNVVDGVLQKPQDGDGASSSDWMLSAIEMFKGGDYKGARTMICSQARPEEYDDVYKFMYRNLELWGTTDLQQDQAVVIIRNGMAKSSLCADPEINLSATLIELQLNSA
;
A
#
# COMPACT_ATOMS: atom_id res chain seq x y z
N PHE A 1 1.12 9.80 -11.31
CA PHE A 1 1.05 8.37 -11.03
C PHE A 1 0.14 8.12 -9.84
N SER A 2 -0.92 7.35 -10.02
CA SER A 2 -1.87 6.99 -8.95
C SER A 2 -1.97 5.46 -8.81
N GLY A 3 -2.35 4.96 -7.64
CA GLY A 3 -2.54 3.51 -7.42
C GLY A 3 -2.43 3.12 -5.95
N ALA A 4 -2.59 1.83 -5.66
CA ALA A 4 -2.52 1.31 -4.30
C ALA A 4 -1.16 1.58 -3.62
N PRO A 5 -1.07 1.64 -2.28
CA PRO A 5 0.20 1.68 -1.58
C PRO A 5 1.11 0.50 -1.97
N GLY A 6 2.44 0.72 -1.96
CA GLY A 6 3.42 -0.34 -2.22
C GLY A 6 3.53 -0.82 -3.67
N THR A 7 2.83 -0.22 -4.66
CA THR A 7 2.88 -0.60 -6.08
C THR A 7 4.06 0.03 -6.86
N GLY A 8 4.99 0.71 -6.21
CA GLY A 8 6.20 1.24 -6.85
C GLY A 8 6.05 2.60 -7.54
N LYS A 9 4.99 3.39 -7.29
CA LYS A 9 4.75 4.71 -7.93
C LYS A 9 5.93 5.67 -7.82
N THR A 10 6.47 5.86 -6.62
CA THR A 10 7.63 6.72 -6.36
C THR A 10 8.88 6.18 -7.03
N THR A 11 9.07 4.86 -6.98
CA THR A 11 10.19 4.18 -7.65
C THR A 11 10.11 4.38 -9.16
N LEU A 12 8.92 4.21 -9.76
CA LEU A 12 8.72 4.45 -11.19
C LEU A 12 9.06 5.90 -11.58
N ALA A 13 8.63 6.88 -10.78
CA ALA A 13 8.94 8.29 -11.05
C ALA A 13 10.47 8.55 -11.00
N LYS A 14 11.17 7.95 -10.04
CA LYS A 14 12.65 8.06 -9.91
C LYS A 14 13.38 7.35 -11.05
N VAL A 15 12.97 6.15 -11.39
CA VAL A 15 13.54 5.40 -12.53
C VAL A 15 13.32 6.16 -13.84
N LEU A 16 12.13 6.75 -14.04
CA LEU A 16 11.88 7.58 -15.22
C LEU A 16 12.86 8.76 -15.32
N LEU A 17 13.13 9.47 -14.23
CA LEU A 17 14.10 10.56 -14.23
C LEU A 17 15.53 10.07 -14.50
N GLN A 18 15.89 8.90 -14.00
CA GLN A 18 17.19 8.26 -14.23
C GLN A 18 17.34 7.80 -15.70
N GLU A 19 16.32 7.15 -16.26
CA GLU A 19 16.35 6.70 -17.66
C GLU A 19 16.38 7.87 -18.68
N LEU A 20 15.84 9.03 -18.26
CA LEU A 20 15.94 10.27 -19.04
C LEU A 20 17.29 10.99 -18.86
N ASP A 21 18.22 10.42 -18.09
CA ASP A 21 19.54 10.98 -17.79
C ASP A 21 19.49 12.43 -17.25
N ILE A 22 18.49 12.70 -16.40
CA ILE A 22 18.31 14.02 -15.81
C ILE A 22 19.35 14.26 -14.70
N ASP A 23 20.05 15.41 -14.79
CA ASP A 23 21.00 15.81 -13.75
C ASP A 23 20.30 15.92 -12.38
N PRO A 24 20.81 15.29 -11.32
CA PRO A 24 20.24 15.38 -9.98
C PRO A 24 20.03 16.81 -9.48
N MET A 25 20.83 17.77 -9.94
CA MET A 25 20.69 19.21 -9.60
C MET A 25 19.45 19.84 -10.26
N ASP A 26 18.90 19.22 -11.29
CA ASP A 26 17.66 19.64 -11.96
C ASP A 26 16.43 18.89 -11.45
N VAL A 27 16.58 18.11 -10.36
CA VAL A 27 15.47 17.40 -9.72
C VAL A 27 15.24 17.93 -8.31
N LEU A 28 14.02 18.35 -8.03
CA LEU A 28 13.55 18.70 -6.67
C LEU A 28 12.55 17.63 -6.22
N GLU A 29 12.92 16.89 -5.18
CA GLU A 29 12.00 15.92 -4.55
C GLU A 29 11.39 16.55 -3.28
N ILE A 30 10.08 16.50 -3.18
CA ILE A 30 9.32 16.92 -1.99
C ILE A 30 8.36 15.80 -1.62
N ASN A 31 8.43 15.31 -0.39
CA ASN A 31 7.39 14.43 0.16
C ASN A 31 6.35 15.28 0.88
N ALA A 32 5.12 15.31 0.33
CA ALA A 32 4.04 16.14 0.82
C ALA A 32 3.44 15.67 2.16
N SER A 33 3.68 14.44 2.57
CA SER A 33 3.26 13.95 3.89
C SER A 33 4.14 14.52 5.01
N ASN A 34 5.41 14.75 4.73
CA ASN A 34 6.35 15.33 5.69
C ASN A 34 6.35 16.86 5.68
N GLU A 35 6.13 17.45 4.52
CA GLU A 35 6.12 18.89 4.31
C GLU A 35 4.73 19.32 3.85
N ASN A 36 3.83 19.60 4.79
CA ASN A 36 2.44 19.96 4.50
C ASN A 36 2.15 21.48 4.53
N ASN A 37 3.12 22.31 4.87
CA ASN A 37 2.96 23.77 4.85
C ASN A 37 2.95 24.27 3.40
N VAL A 38 1.81 24.83 2.99
CA VAL A 38 1.55 25.33 1.63
C VAL A 38 2.57 26.37 1.19
N ASP A 39 2.92 27.31 2.07
CA ASP A 39 3.86 28.39 1.74
C ASP A 39 5.28 27.84 1.59
N THR A 40 5.68 26.88 2.41
CA THR A 40 6.98 26.22 2.31
C THR A 40 7.12 25.48 0.98
N ILE A 41 6.13 24.66 0.62
CA ILE A 41 6.12 23.91 -0.65
C ILE A 41 6.15 24.90 -1.83
N ARG A 42 5.27 25.89 -1.82
CA ARG A 42 5.20 26.92 -2.87
C ARG A 42 6.53 27.64 -3.05
N ASN A 43 7.13 28.12 -1.96
CA ASN A 43 8.39 28.87 -2.01
C ASN A 43 9.56 27.99 -2.49
N LYS A 44 9.67 26.75 -2.02
CA LYS A 44 10.69 25.81 -2.49
C LYS A 44 10.58 25.57 -4.00
N ILE A 45 9.38 25.26 -4.49
CA ILE A 45 9.14 25.00 -5.91
C ILE A 45 9.41 26.28 -6.73
N THR A 46 8.92 27.44 -6.29
CA THR A 46 9.13 28.71 -7.01
C THR A 46 10.60 29.04 -7.09
N ASN A 47 11.34 28.96 -5.98
CA ASN A 47 12.77 29.25 -5.96
C ASN A 47 13.56 28.29 -6.86
N PHE A 48 13.24 27.00 -6.82
CA PHE A 48 13.88 26.02 -7.66
C PHE A 48 13.55 26.24 -9.15
N SER A 49 12.27 26.41 -9.49
CA SER A 49 11.83 26.57 -10.88
C SER A 49 12.24 27.89 -11.53
N SER A 50 12.59 28.91 -10.72
CA SER A 50 13.05 30.21 -11.22
C SER A 50 14.53 30.25 -11.60
N THR A 51 15.33 29.26 -11.19
CA THR A 51 16.75 29.17 -11.56
C THR A 51 16.91 28.45 -12.89
N MET A 52 17.99 28.72 -13.61
CA MET A 52 18.30 28.03 -14.88
C MET A 52 18.60 26.55 -14.64
N PRO A 53 18.10 25.65 -15.51
CA PRO A 53 18.49 24.23 -15.45
C PRO A 53 19.96 24.06 -15.90
N PHE A 54 20.58 22.97 -15.46
CA PHE A 54 21.87 22.52 -15.97
C PHE A 54 21.69 21.81 -17.31
N GLY A 55 20.59 21.04 -17.47
CA GLY A 55 20.15 20.44 -18.73
C GLY A 55 19.09 21.28 -19.42
N ASP A 56 18.14 20.60 -20.09
CA ASP A 56 17.08 21.27 -20.86
C ASP A 56 15.95 21.79 -19.97
N MET A 57 15.61 21.08 -18.89
CA MET A 57 14.47 21.36 -18.02
C MET A 57 14.72 20.95 -16.59
N LYS A 58 13.97 21.56 -15.67
CA LYS A 58 13.86 21.14 -14.28
C LYS A 58 12.68 20.20 -14.06
N TYR A 59 12.81 19.37 -13.02
CA TYR A 59 11.81 18.40 -12.65
C TYR A 59 11.47 18.52 -11.17
N VAL A 60 10.19 18.58 -10.85
CA VAL A 60 9.70 18.58 -9.47
C VAL A 60 8.92 17.29 -9.26
N LEU A 61 9.42 16.42 -8.38
CA LEU A 61 8.73 15.22 -7.93
C LEU A 61 8.03 15.52 -6.61
N LEU A 62 6.69 15.51 -6.65
CA LEU A 62 5.83 15.63 -5.48
C LEU A 62 5.32 14.24 -5.10
N ASP A 63 5.97 13.65 -4.12
CA ASP A 63 5.57 12.36 -3.60
C ASP A 63 4.43 12.52 -2.59
N GLU A 64 3.45 11.62 -2.63
CA GLU A 64 2.26 11.65 -1.78
C GLU A 64 1.46 12.97 -1.88
N ALA A 65 1.27 13.46 -3.12
CA ALA A 65 0.62 14.74 -3.40
C ALA A 65 -0.83 14.85 -2.88
N ASP A 66 -1.48 13.72 -2.60
CA ASP A 66 -2.81 13.65 -1.98
C ASP A 66 -2.84 14.10 -0.51
N TYR A 67 -1.68 14.31 0.13
CA TYR A 67 -1.56 14.95 1.44
C TYR A 67 -1.55 16.49 1.37
N ILE A 68 -1.32 17.08 0.18
CA ILE A 68 -1.39 18.53 -0.01
C ILE A 68 -2.84 18.99 0.15
N THR A 69 -3.07 20.01 0.99
CA THR A 69 -4.40 20.58 1.16
C THR A 69 -4.96 21.15 -0.16
N PRO A 70 -6.29 21.23 -0.33
CA PRO A 70 -6.88 21.81 -1.55
C PRO A 70 -6.37 23.22 -1.89
N ASN A 71 -6.12 24.05 -0.86
CA ASN A 71 -5.53 25.37 -1.04
C ASN A 71 -4.08 25.31 -1.53
N GLY A 72 -3.30 24.35 -1.03
CA GLY A 72 -1.94 24.09 -1.51
C GLY A 72 -1.92 23.62 -2.95
N GLN A 73 -2.82 22.73 -3.31
CA GLN A 73 -2.97 22.25 -4.68
C GLN A 73 -3.40 23.39 -5.63
N ALA A 74 -4.26 24.32 -5.18
CA ALA A 74 -4.65 25.49 -5.96
C ALA A 74 -3.45 26.47 -6.17
N ALA A 75 -2.60 26.63 -5.16
CA ALA A 75 -1.36 27.40 -5.29
C ALA A 75 -0.35 26.74 -6.25
N LEU A 76 -0.20 25.41 -6.15
CA LEU A 76 0.65 24.60 -7.04
C LEU A 76 0.23 24.76 -8.50
N ARG A 77 -1.08 24.78 -8.79
CA ARG A 77 -1.59 25.05 -10.13
C ARG A 77 -0.98 26.32 -10.73
N GLY A 78 -0.96 27.42 -9.97
CA GLY A 78 -0.39 28.70 -10.42
C GLY A 78 1.10 28.60 -10.73
N VAL A 79 1.86 27.86 -9.92
CA VAL A 79 3.30 27.63 -10.15
C VAL A 79 3.51 26.76 -11.39
N MET A 80 2.74 25.71 -11.59
CA MET A 80 2.80 24.87 -12.78
C MET A 80 2.52 25.66 -14.07
N GLU A 81 1.53 26.56 -14.04
CA GLU A 81 1.23 27.45 -15.17
C GLU A 81 2.36 28.46 -15.46
N MET A 82 2.99 28.98 -14.41
CA MET A 82 4.06 29.96 -14.54
C MET A 82 5.33 29.37 -15.14
N TYR A 83 5.68 28.16 -14.74
CA TYR A 83 6.97 27.54 -15.10
C TYR A 83 6.85 26.37 -16.09
N HIS A 84 5.73 26.24 -16.81
CA HIS A 84 5.48 25.13 -17.72
C HIS A 84 6.51 24.97 -18.86
N THR A 85 7.22 26.04 -19.22
CA THR A 85 8.25 26.03 -20.27
C THR A 85 9.60 25.54 -19.78
N SER A 86 9.90 25.69 -18.48
CA SER A 86 11.22 25.38 -17.87
C SER A 86 11.16 24.28 -16.85
N CYS A 87 9.98 23.83 -16.42
CA CYS A 87 9.82 22.85 -15.34
C CYS A 87 8.72 21.83 -15.66
N ARG A 88 8.98 20.56 -15.35
CA ARG A 88 7.99 19.47 -15.41
C ARG A 88 7.69 18.96 -14.01
N PHE A 89 6.45 18.51 -13.83
CA PHE A 89 5.95 18.08 -12.53
C PHE A 89 5.55 16.61 -12.61
N LEU A 90 6.09 15.80 -11.71
CA LEU A 90 5.69 14.42 -11.46
C LEU A 90 5.00 14.37 -10.10
N LEU A 91 3.78 13.87 -10.08
CA LEU A 91 3.00 13.72 -8.86
C LEU A 91 2.73 12.24 -8.63
N THR A 92 2.94 11.76 -7.41
CA THR A 92 2.46 10.44 -7.00
C THR A 92 1.35 10.60 -5.97
N CYS A 93 0.37 9.72 -5.97
CA CYS A 93 -0.70 9.70 -4.97
C CYS A 93 -1.29 8.31 -4.79
N ASN A 94 -1.81 8.04 -3.61
CA ASN A 94 -2.57 6.82 -3.34
C ASN A 94 -4.06 7.03 -3.69
N TYR A 95 -4.59 8.21 -3.47
CA TYR A 95 -6.00 8.55 -3.66
C TYR A 95 -6.16 9.66 -4.70
N ALA A 96 -6.30 9.28 -5.97
CA ALA A 96 -6.46 10.23 -7.09
C ALA A 96 -7.63 11.21 -6.88
N GLN A 97 -8.70 10.76 -6.21
CA GLN A 97 -9.87 11.60 -5.90
C GLN A 97 -9.59 12.74 -4.93
N ARG A 98 -8.46 12.72 -4.20
CA ARG A 98 -8.02 13.83 -3.35
C ARG A 98 -7.28 14.91 -4.11
N ILE A 99 -6.88 14.63 -5.34
CA ILE A 99 -6.27 15.64 -6.23
C ILE A 99 -7.36 16.46 -6.89
N ILE A 100 -7.27 17.79 -6.82
CA ILE A 100 -8.29 18.68 -7.39
C ILE A 100 -8.37 18.55 -8.92
N PRO A 101 -9.56 18.74 -9.53
CA PRO A 101 -9.74 18.64 -10.99
C PRO A 101 -8.82 19.59 -11.77
N ALA A 102 -8.48 20.74 -11.19
CA ALA A 102 -7.60 21.72 -11.80
C ALA A 102 -6.15 21.21 -11.99
N LEU A 103 -5.65 20.31 -11.15
CA LEU A 103 -4.36 19.62 -11.37
C LEU A 103 -4.51 18.46 -12.33
N HIS A 104 -5.58 17.68 -12.22
CA HIS A 104 -5.86 16.60 -13.17
C HIS A 104 -5.87 17.07 -14.62
N SER A 105 -6.46 18.26 -14.89
CA SER A 105 -6.50 18.81 -16.25
C SER A 105 -5.14 19.26 -16.80
N ARG A 106 -4.11 19.37 -15.96
CA ARG A 106 -2.75 19.80 -16.32
C ARG A 106 -1.72 18.69 -16.29
N CYS A 107 -2.13 17.51 -15.81
CA CYS A 107 -1.26 16.34 -15.73
C CYS A 107 -1.81 15.23 -16.62
N GLN A 108 -0.90 14.47 -17.23
CA GLN A 108 -1.26 13.18 -17.80
C GLN A 108 -1.37 12.17 -16.65
N GLY A 109 -2.55 11.60 -16.47
CA GLY A 109 -2.78 10.60 -15.42
C GLY A 109 -2.35 9.20 -15.87
N PHE A 110 -1.58 8.52 -15.03
CA PHE A 110 -1.23 7.10 -15.17
C PHE A 110 -1.68 6.37 -13.91
N HIS A 111 -2.59 5.44 -14.08
CA HIS A 111 -3.00 4.56 -12.98
C HIS A 111 -2.10 3.33 -12.96
N ILE A 112 -1.41 3.11 -11.84
CA ILE A 112 -0.57 1.94 -11.63
C ILE A 112 -1.44 0.88 -10.97
N GLU A 113 -1.80 -0.10 -11.76
CA GLU A 113 -2.56 -1.24 -11.29
C GLU A 113 -1.70 -2.14 -10.39
N LYS A 114 -2.36 -2.96 -9.59
CA LYS A 114 -1.68 -4.01 -8.85
C LYS A 114 -1.15 -5.05 -9.84
N LEU A 115 0.05 -5.53 -9.60
CA LEU A 115 0.63 -6.63 -10.39
C LEU A 115 -0.28 -7.87 -10.28
N ASP A 116 -0.25 -8.70 -11.32
CA ASP A 116 -0.77 -10.06 -11.21
C ASP A 116 -0.05 -10.82 -10.08
N ILE A 117 -0.79 -11.68 -9.37
CA ILE A 117 -0.23 -12.37 -8.20
C ILE A 117 0.97 -13.26 -8.55
N GLN A 118 0.98 -13.84 -9.76
CA GLN A 118 2.10 -14.68 -10.22
C GLN A 118 3.34 -13.82 -10.49
N GLU A 119 3.19 -12.68 -11.15
CA GLU A 119 4.27 -11.73 -11.40
C GLU A 119 4.79 -11.13 -10.09
N PHE A 120 3.88 -10.85 -9.14
CA PHE A 120 4.22 -10.35 -7.81
C PHE A 120 5.06 -11.38 -7.05
N THR A 121 4.62 -12.64 -7.01
CA THR A 121 5.35 -13.75 -6.37
C THR A 121 6.70 -13.96 -7.01
N ALA A 122 6.76 -13.98 -8.34
CA ALA A 122 8.02 -14.12 -9.09
C ALA A 122 9.00 -12.98 -8.78
N ARG A 123 8.51 -11.73 -8.66
CA ARG A 123 9.36 -10.58 -8.31
C ARG A 123 9.90 -10.70 -6.90
N LEU A 124 9.06 -11.10 -5.93
CA LEU A 124 9.49 -11.29 -4.55
C LEU A 124 10.52 -12.43 -4.45
N ALA A 125 10.30 -13.55 -5.15
CA ALA A 125 11.25 -14.66 -5.24
C ALA A 125 12.60 -14.20 -5.82
N THR A 126 12.57 -13.40 -6.90
CA THR A 126 13.78 -12.86 -7.53
C THR A 126 14.59 -12.03 -6.54
N ILE A 127 13.94 -11.15 -5.77
CA ILE A 127 14.60 -10.34 -4.74
C ILE A 127 15.25 -11.23 -3.69
N CYS A 128 14.55 -12.26 -3.20
CA CYS A 128 15.10 -13.19 -2.21
C CYS A 128 16.33 -13.92 -2.76
N ILE A 129 16.30 -14.37 -4.01
CA ILE A 129 17.42 -15.06 -4.65
C ILE A 129 18.62 -14.11 -4.83
N GLU A 130 18.39 -12.88 -5.27
CA GLU A 130 19.44 -11.84 -5.43
C GLU A 130 20.11 -11.50 -4.10
N GLU A 131 19.36 -11.53 -2.98
CA GLU A 131 19.86 -11.33 -1.62
C GLU A 131 20.43 -12.63 -0.99
N GLY A 132 20.47 -13.74 -1.72
CA GLY A 132 21.01 -15.01 -1.26
C GLY A 132 20.17 -15.71 -0.20
N VAL A 133 18.86 -15.46 -0.18
CA VAL A 133 17.92 -16.09 0.75
C VAL A 133 17.41 -17.39 0.16
N GLU A 134 17.60 -18.48 0.90
CA GLU A 134 16.98 -19.77 0.60
C GLU A 134 15.49 -19.72 0.96
N LEU A 135 14.63 -20.13 0.03
CA LEU A 135 13.18 -20.08 0.21
C LEU A 135 12.51 -21.36 -0.31
N ASP A 136 11.41 -21.70 0.33
CA ASP A 136 10.45 -22.71 -0.13
C ASP A 136 9.24 -22.00 -0.76
N GLY A 137 8.75 -22.53 -1.90
CA GLY A 137 7.65 -21.94 -2.65
C GLY A 137 6.36 -21.82 -1.84
N GLU A 138 6.04 -22.84 -1.05
CA GLU A 138 4.83 -22.86 -0.21
C GLU A 138 4.90 -21.81 0.91
N THR A 139 6.08 -21.67 1.50
CA THR A 139 6.37 -20.63 2.49
C THR A 139 6.23 -19.24 1.87
N LEU A 140 6.85 -19.00 0.70
CA LEU A 140 6.76 -17.72 0.01
C LEU A 140 5.32 -17.33 -0.33
N ASP A 141 4.51 -18.30 -0.80
CA ASP A 141 3.09 -18.05 -1.11
C ASP A 141 2.31 -17.59 0.12
N THR A 142 2.61 -18.12 1.31
CA THR A 142 1.97 -17.66 2.55
C THR A 142 2.28 -16.19 2.83
N TYR A 143 3.54 -15.75 2.65
CA TYR A 143 3.94 -14.37 2.79
C TYR A 143 3.27 -13.45 1.75
N VAL A 144 3.17 -13.91 0.51
CA VAL A 144 2.47 -13.20 -0.57
C VAL A 144 0.99 -12.99 -0.22
N GLN A 145 0.28 -14.05 0.20
CA GLN A 145 -1.13 -13.96 0.57
C GLN A 145 -1.39 -12.96 1.70
N ALA A 146 -0.47 -12.86 2.67
CA ALA A 146 -0.59 -11.93 3.80
C ALA A 146 -0.41 -10.46 3.38
N THR A 147 0.34 -10.18 2.33
CA THR A 147 0.82 -8.81 2.05
C THR A 147 0.40 -8.26 0.70
N TYR A 148 0.04 -9.12 -0.26
CA TYR A 148 -0.38 -8.68 -1.60
C TYR A 148 -1.50 -7.63 -1.53
N PRO A 149 -1.47 -6.57 -2.33
CA PRO A 149 -0.55 -6.23 -3.40
C PRO A 149 0.60 -5.27 -3.00
N ASP A 150 0.93 -5.16 -1.71
CA ASP A 150 1.96 -4.24 -1.21
C ASP A 150 3.33 -4.92 -1.17
N LEU A 151 4.13 -4.73 -2.25
CA LEU A 151 5.45 -5.34 -2.36
C LEU A 151 6.43 -4.85 -1.28
N ARG A 152 6.30 -3.60 -0.82
CA ARG A 152 7.14 -3.07 0.26
C ARG A 152 6.86 -3.83 1.57
N LYS A 153 5.58 -4.04 1.88
CA LYS A 153 5.17 -4.81 3.06
C LYS A 153 5.66 -6.25 2.97
N SER A 154 5.60 -6.88 1.77
CA SER A 154 6.11 -8.23 1.55
C SER A 154 7.61 -8.33 1.79
N ILE A 155 8.40 -7.43 1.21
CA ILE A 155 9.85 -7.41 1.37
C ILE A 155 10.22 -7.24 2.85
N ASN A 156 9.59 -6.30 3.54
CA ASN A 156 9.86 -6.06 4.96
C ASN A 156 9.51 -7.29 5.80
N LEU A 157 8.38 -7.95 5.53
CA LEU A 157 7.95 -9.12 6.27
C LEU A 157 8.87 -10.32 6.03
N VAL A 158 9.28 -10.55 4.79
CA VAL A 158 10.26 -11.57 4.43
C VAL A 158 11.60 -11.29 5.13
N GLN A 159 12.09 -10.05 5.06
CA GLN A 159 13.37 -9.67 5.69
C GLN A 159 13.38 -9.90 7.21
N GLN A 160 12.25 -9.66 7.88
CA GLN A 160 12.11 -9.90 9.32
C GLN A 160 12.16 -11.40 9.69
N ASN A 161 11.75 -12.26 8.76
CA ASN A 161 11.61 -13.69 9.00
C ASN A 161 12.71 -14.54 8.31
N VAL A 162 13.77 -13.90 7.84
CA VAL A 162 14.98 -14.61 7.36
C VAL A 162 15.94 -14.81 8.53
N VAL A 163 16.25 -16.07 8.83
CA VAL A 163 17.23 -16.45 9.85
C VAL A 163 18.31 -17.30 9.19
N ASP A 164 19.57 -16.95 9.39
CA ASP A 164 20.73 -17.65 8.81
C ASP A 164 20.65 -17.85 7.28
N GLY A 165 20.04 -16.87 6.57
CA GLY A 165 19.89 -16.93 5.12
C GLY A 165 18.73 -17.78 4.62
N VAL A 166 17.88 -18.30 5.50
CA VAL A 166 16.72 -19.13 5.16
C VAL A 166 15.43 -18.44 5.58
N LEU A 167 14.45 -18.36 4.66
CA LEU A 167 13.11 -17.86 4.99
C LEU A 167 12.39 -18.87 5.86
N GLN A 168 12.08 -18.46 7.10
CA GLN A 168 11.41 -19.34 8.07
C GLN A 168 9.92 -19.51 7.73
N LYS A 169 9.39 -20.71 8.00
CA LYS A 169 7.93 -20.89 8.02
C LYS A 169 7.34 -20.07 9.17
N PRO A 170 6.13 -19.50 9.00
CA PRO A 170 5.45 -18.86 10.11
C PRO A 170 5.37 -19.80 11.32
N GLN A 171 5.84 -19.37 12.48
CA GLN A 171 5.82 -20.18 13.69
C GLN A 171 4.67 -19.73 14.60
N ASP A 172 3.92 -20.73 15.11
CA ASP A 172 2.98 -20.53 16.22
C ASP A 172 3.78 -20.32 17.53
N GLY A 173 3.98 -19.07 17.95
CA GLY A 173 4.74 -18.87 19.19
C GLY A 173 4.80 -17.47 19.75
N ASP A 174 4.85 -17.38 21.08
CA ASP A 174 4.86 -16.21 21.96
C ASP A 174 6.06 -15.24 21.79
N GLY A 175 6.34 -14.78 20.60
CA GLY A 175 7.47 -13.86 20.37
C GLY A 175 7.44 -13.16 19.01
N ALA A 176 6.38 -13.38 18.26
CA ALA A 176 6.21 -12.88 16.91
C ALA A 176 6.10 -11.35 16.84
N SER A 177 6.77 -10.75 15.88
CA SER A 177 6.59 -9.34 15.54
C SER A 177 5.14 -9.09 15.10
N SER A 178 4.67 -7.84 15.19
CA SER A 178 3.26 -7.45 14.93
C SER A 178 2.68 -7.85 13.57
N SER A 179 3.44 -8.51 12.71
CA SER A 179 3.02 -8.99 11.38
C SER A 179 2.83 -10.52 11.31
N ASP A 180 3.34 -11.27 12.28
CA ASP A 180 3.33 -12.75 12.23
C ASP A 180 1.95 -13.34 12.57
N TRP A 181 1.15 -12.64 13.38
CA TRP A 181 -0.21 -13.08 13.72
C TRP A 181 -1.12 -13.25 12.49
N MET A 182 -0.93 -12.43 11.44
CA MET A 182 -1.72 -12.54 10.21
C MET A 182 -1.41 -13.85 9.48
N LEU A 183 -0.14 -14.24 9.42
CA LEU A 183 0.28 -15.49 8.79
C LEU A 183 -0.31 -16.69 9.52
N SER A 184 -0.19 -16.72 10.84
CA SER A 184 -0.76 -17.79 11.66
C SER A 184 -2.30 -17.83 11.58
N ALA A 185 -2.97 -16.68 11.54
CA ALA A 185 -4.41 -16.59 11.36
C ALA A 185 -4.86 -17.16 9.99
N ILE A 186 -4.08 -16.92 8.92
CA ILE A 186 -4.34 -17.48 7.59
C ILE A 186 -4.27 -19.01 7.62
N GLU A 187 -3.26 -19.57 8.25
CA GLU A 187 -3.12 -21.03 8.37
C GLU A 187 -4.27 -21.64 9.17
N MET A 188 -4.69 -20.98 10.28
CA MET A 188 -5.85 -21.41 11.06
C MET A 188 -7.14 -21.38 10.24
N PHE A 189 -7.36 -20.30 9.45
CA PHE A 189 -8.52 -20.24 8.56
C PHE A 189 -8.52 -21.35 7.51
N LYS A 190 -7.38 -21.62 6.88
CA LYS A 190 -7.22 -22.74 5.93
C LYS A 190 -7.46 -24.11 6.59
N GLY A 191 -7.06 -24.25 7.85
CA GLY A 191 -7.31 -25.46 8.66
C GLY A 191 -8.74 -25.57 9.23
N GLY A 192 -9.59 -24.55 9.03
CA GLY A 192 -10.98 -24.54 9.54
C GLY A 192 -11.11 -24.15 11.02
N ASP A 193 -10.03 -23.73 11.70
CA ASP A 193 -10.07 -23.24 13.09
C ASP A 193 -10.39 -21.74 13.14
N TYR A 194 -11.61 -21.39 12.78
CA TYR A 194 -12.12 -20.01 12.82
C TYR A 194 -12.12 -19.41 14.23
N LYS A 195 -12.34 -20.23 15.25
CA LYS A 195 -12.36 -19.76 16.65
C LYS A 195 -10.97 -19.41 17.15
N GLY A 196 -9.97 -20.25 16.86
CA GLY A 196 -8.57 -19.99 17.17
C GLY A 196 -8.07 -18.74 16.47
N ALA A 197 -8.29 -18.65 15.13
CA ALA A 197 -7.93 -17.49 14.34
C ALA A 197 -8.52 -16.19 14.88
N ARG A 198 -9.83 -16.18 15.21
CA ARG A 198 -10.48 -15.01 15.82
C ARG A 198 -9.83 -14.61 17.15
N THR A 199 -9.60 -15.56 18.03
CA THR A 199 -8.99 -15.27 19.35
C THR A 199 -7.59 -14.70 19.18
N MET A 200 -6.81 -15.23 18.24
CA MET A 200 -5.47 -14.75 17.93
C MET A 200 -5.51 -13.31 17.36
N ILE A 201 -6.35 -13.06 16.35
CA ILE A 201 -6.50 -11.72 15.75
C ILE A 201 -6.87 -10.70 16.82
N CYS A 202 -7.89 -10.99 17.65
CA CYS A 202 -8.34 -10.07 18.68
C CYS A 202 -7.31 -9.84 19.80
N SER A 203 -6.43 -10.79 20.06
CA SER A 203 -5.40 -10.65 21.09
C SER A 203 -4.12 -9.96 20.62
N GLN A 204 -3.80 -10.02 19.35
CA GLN A 204 -2.50 -9.58 18.82
C GLN A 204 -2.58 -8.42 17.83
N ALA A 205 -3.66 -8.33 17.03
CA ALA A 205 -3.83 -7.24 16.08
C ALA A 205 -4.13 -5.91 16.78
N ARG A 206 -3.45 -4.85 16.34
CA ARG A 206 -3.75 -3.49 16.80
C ARG A 206 -4.98 -2.96 16.07
N PRO A 207 -5.77 -2.04 16.67
CA PRO A 207 -6.93 -1.45 15.99
C PRO A 207 -6.64 -0.85 14.63
N GLU A 208 -5.43 -0.34 14.41
CA GLU A 208 -4.94 0.22 13.14
C GLU A 208 -4.77 -0.83 12.04
N GLU A 209 -4.59 -2.10 12.42
CA GLU A 209 -4.39 -3.23 11.50
C GLU A 209 -5.70 -3.91 11.10
N TYR A 210 -6.82 -3.56 11.75
CA TYR A 210 -8.13 -4.18 11.45
C TYR A 210 -8.60 -3.93 10.03
N ASP A 211 -8.24 -2.80 9.44
CA ASP A 211 -8.53 -2.53 8.01
C ASP A 211 -7.84 -3.55 7.08
N ASP A 212 -6.65 -4.00 7.43
CA ASP A 212 -5.93 -5.03 6.67
C ASP A 212 -6.58 -6.40 6.83
N VAL A 213 -7.14 -6.71 8.02
CA VAL A 213 -7.95 -7.91 8.24
C VAL A 213 -9.20 -7.91 7.37
N TYR A 214 -9.95 -6.80 7.30
CA TYR A 214 -11.11 -6.68 6.42
C TYR A 214 -10.75 -6.85 4.94
N LYS A 215 -9.62 -6.26 4.50
CA LYS A 215 -9.12 -6.43 3.14
C LYS A 215 -8.72 -7.87 2.85
N PHE A 216 -8.09 -8.54 3.82
CA PHE A 216 -7.76 -9.96 3.73
C PHE A 216 -9.01 -10.81 3.57
N MET A 217 -10.03 -10.61 4.41
CA MET A 217 -11.31 -11.32 4.31
C MET A 217 -11.92 -11.18 2.91
N TYR A 218 -11.94 -9.96 2.36
CA TYR A 218 -12.50 -9.68 1.03
C TYR A 218 -11.69 -10.34 -0.11
N ARG A 219 -10.38 -10.48 0.03
CA ARG A 219 -9.52 -11.09 -0.99
C ARG A 219 -9.63 -12.62 -1.03
N ASN A 220 -10.02 -13.23 0.07
CA ASN A 220 -10.07 -14.68 0.25
C ASN A 220 -11.51 -15.14 0.52
N LEU A 221 -12.44 -14.77 -0.38
CA LEU A 221 -13.87 -15.07 -0.24
C LEU A 221 -14.16 -16.58 -0.19
N GLU A 222 -13.31 -17.38 -0.81
CA GLU A 222 -13.36 -18.84 -0.77
C GLU A 222 -13.27 -19.45 0.63
N LEU A 223 -12.65 -18.73 1.59
CA LEU A 223 -12.60 -19.15 3.00
C LEU A 223 -13.96 -19.01 3.70
N TRP A 224 -14.85 -18.19 3.17
CA TRP A 224 -16.12 -17.81 3.80
C TRP A 224 -17.35 -18.42 3.13
N GLY A 225 -17.16 -19.25 2.10
CA GLY A 225 -18.23 -19.95 1.43
C GLY A 225 -17.76 -20.71 0.20
N THR A 226 -18.37 -21.87 -0.04
CA THR A 226 -18.09 -22.75 -1.17
C THR A 226 -18.96 -22.45 -2.40
N THR A 227 -20.05 -21.69 -2.21
CA THR A 227 -20.96 -21.30 -3.27
C THR A 227 -20.87 -19.80 -3.57
N ASP A 228 -21.13 -19.40 -4.81
CA ASP A 228 -21.15 -17.99 -5.21
C ASP A 228 -22.08 -17.15 -4.32
N LEU A 229 -23.23 -17.71 -3.93
CA LEU A 229 -24.18 -17.02 -3.06
C LEU A 229 -23.60 -16.76 -1.66
N GLN A 230 -22.87 -17.72 -1.08
CA GLN A 230 -22.22 -17.56 0.22
C GLN A 230 -21.07 -16.52 0.12
N GLN A 231 -20.32 -16.52 -0.97
CA GLN A 231 -19.26 -15.53 -1.20
C GLN A 231 -19.85 -14.12 -1.37
N ASP A 232 -20.95 -13.96 -2.10
CA ASP A 232 -21.66 -12.68 -2.22
C ASP A 232 -22.19 -12.19 -0.86
N GLN A 233 -22.74 -13.08 -0.04
CA GLN A 233 -23.16 -12.77 1.32
C GLN A 233 -21.97 -12.37 2.20
N ALA A 234 -20.82 -13.05 2.08
CA ALA A 234 -19.62 -12.69 2.79
C ALA A 234 -19.14 -11.27 2.46
N VAL A 235 -19.22 -10.84 1.18
CA VAL A 235 -18.90 -9.45 0.78
C VAL A 235 -19.80 -8.45 1.52
N VAL A 236 -21.09 -8.74 1.64
CA VAL A 236 -22.03 -7.85 2.35
C VAL A 236 -21.71 -7.78 3.85
N ILE A 237 -21.36 -8.91 4.48
CA ILE A 237 -20.97 -8.98 5.88
C ILE A 237 -19.70 -8.17 6.12
N ILE A 238 -18.66 -8.39 5.30
CA ILE A 238 -17.37 -7.66 5.39
C ILE A 238 -17.58 -6.16 5.25
N ARG A 239 -18.36 -5.72 4.23
CA ARG A 239 -18.69 -4.31 4.03
C ARG A 239 -19.38 -3.71 5.26
N ASN A 240 -20.35 -4.41 5.84
CA ASN A 240 -21.08 -3.94 7.03
C ASN A 240 -20.17 -3.84 8.24
N GLY A 241 -19.27 -4.81 8.46
CA GLY A 241 -18.27 -4.79 9.52
C GLY A 241 -17.30 -3.61 9.36
N MET A 242 -16.75 -3.43 8.16
CA MET A 242 -15.83 -2.33 7.86
C MET A 242 -16.51 -0.96 8.02
N ALA A 243 -17.74 -0.78 7.56
CA ALA A 243 -18.49 0.47 7.69
C ALA A 243 -18.82 0.81 9.17
N LYS A 244 -18.99 -0.19 10.02
CA LYS A 244 -19.26 -0.01 11.46
C LYS A 244 -17.99 0.14 12.29
N SER A 245 -16.81 -0.18 11.76
CA SER A 245 -15.54 -0.15 12.51
C SER A 245 -15.25 1.21 13.14
N SER A 246 -15.52 2.29 12.42
CA SER A 246 -15.33 3.67 12.92
C SER A 246 -16.47 4.17 13.83
N LEU A 247 -17.61 3.48 13.86
CA LEU A 247 -18.80 3.86 14.65
C LEU A 247 -18.93 3.07 15.96
N CYS A 248 -18.30 1.90 16.05
CA CYS A 248 -18.32 1.07 17.24
C CYS A 248 -17.36 1.63 18.27
N ALA A 249 -17.80 1.69 19.52
CA ALA A 249 -16.95 2.16 20.63
C ALA A 249 -15.72 1.27 20.85
N ASP A 250 -15.83 -0.01 20.49
CA ASP A 250 -14.76 -0.98 20.55
C ASP A 250 -14.64 -1.69 19.19
N PRO A 251 -13.59 -1.36 18.41
CA PRO A 251 -13.36 -1.98 17.10
C PRO A 251 -13.12 -3.48 17.15
N GLU A 252 -12.59 -4.02 18.27
CA GLU A 252 -12.35 -5.45 18.46
C GLU A 252 -13.66 -6.22 18.51
N ILE A 253 -14.66 -5.71 19.24
CA ILE A 253 -15.99 -6.33 19.30
C ILE A 253 -16.62 -6.38 17.89
N ASN A 254 -16.49 -5.30 17.13
CA ASN A 254 -17.03 -5.24 15.78
C ASN A 254 -16.34 -6.25 14.84
N LEU A 255 -15.02 -6.35 14.90
CA LEU A 255 -14.25 -7.32 14.11
C LEU A 255 -14.61 -8.76 14.50
N SER A 256 -14.67 -9.04 15.80
CA SER A 256 -15.05 -10.35 16.34
C SER A 256 -16.45 -10.77 15.88
N ALA A 257 -17.41 -9.84 15.91
CA ALA A 257 -18.77 -10.08 15.40
C ALA A 257 -18.79 -10.39 13.91
N THR A 258 -18.03 -9.63 13.11
CA THR A 258 -17.93 -9.86 11.66
C THR A 258 -17.36 -11.25 11.35
N LEU A 259 -16.31 -11.69 12.06
CA LEU A 259 -15.73 -13.03 11.89
C LEU A 259 -16.71 -14.14 12.25
N ILE A 260 -17.54 -13.94 13.29
CA ILE A 260 -18.59 -14.89 13.66
C ILE A 260 -19.67 -14.94 12.57
N GLU A 261 -20.10 -13.80 12.04
CA GLU A 261 -21.09 -13.74 10.95
C GLU A 261 -20.58 -14.47 9.69
N LEU A 262 -19.30 -14.31 9.35
CA LEU A 262 -18.66 -15.02 8.24
C LEU A 262 -18.59 -16.53 8.48
N GLN A 263 -18.25 -16.97 9.68
CA GLN A 263 -18.23 -18.38 10.05
C GLN A 263 -19.63 -19.01 9.94
N LEU A 264 -20.66 -18.30 10.38
CA LEU A 264 -22.05 -18.78 10.29
C LEU A 264 -22.55 -18.83 8.84
N ASN A 265 -22.02 -17.97 7.97
CA ASN A 265 -22.36 -17.96 6.55
C ASN A 265 -21.70 -19.12 5.79
N SER A 266 -20.51 -19.57 6.23
CA SER A 266 -19.77 -20.66 5.60
C SER A 266 -20.21 -22.05 6.06
N ALA A 267 -20.94 -22.15 7.17
CA ALA A 267 -21.49 -23.39 7.71
C ALA A 267 -22.78 -23.80 6.99
#